data_7fa5cbfb9ed5b644d2532c062ae7dbee
#
_entry.id   7fa5cbfb9ed5b644d2532c062ae7dbee
#
_cell.length_a   1.000
_cell.length_b   1.000
_cell.length_c   1.000
_cell.angle_alpha   90.00
_cell.angle_beta   90.00
_cell.angle_gamma   90.00
#
_symmetry.space_group_name_H-M   'P 1'
#
loop_
_entity.id
_entity.type
_entity.pdbx_description
1 polymer ?
#
loop_
_entity_poly.entity_id
_entity_poly.type
_entity_poly.pdbx_seq_one_letter_code
_entity_poly.pdbx_strand_id
1 'polypeptide(L)'
;MLAADTNVVVRIVTRDDERQALVADAFVQKGAWVSQLVLAETAWVLRDLYGLEHEEIASIIEMLLQHESLTLQDADVIAMALEHYRQRPRIGFSDCLVLEIARKAGHLPLGTFDRDLSKLDGAQRLL
;
A
#
# COMPACT_ATOMS: atom_id res chain seq x y z
N MET A 1 13.97 -3.56 15.39
CA MET A 1 12.98 -4.22 14.52
C MET A 1 13.57 -4.39 13.12
N LEU A 2 13.36 -5.53 12.52
CA LEU A 2 13.84 -5.80 11.17
C LEU A 2 12.90 -5.17 10.14
N ALA A 3 13.40 -4.93 8.92
CA ALA A 3 12.57 -4.40 7.83
C ALA A 3 12.28 -5.52 6.83
N ALA A 4 11.09 -5.53 6.27
CA ALA A 4 10.69 -6.48 5.23
C ALA A 4 10.71 -5.82 3.85
N ASP A 5 11.32 -6.50 2.90
CA ASP A 5 11.32 -6.10 1.48
C ASP A 5 10.02 -6.54 0.81
N THR A 6 9.76 -6.01 -0.37
CA THR A 6 8.54 -6.29 -1.13
C THR A 6 8.29 -7.78 -1.33
N ASN A 7 9.31 -8.54 -1.71
CA ASN A 7 9.13 -9.99 -1.94
C ASN A 7 8.78 -10.75 -0.66
N VAL A 8 9.25 -10.29 0.49
CA VAL A 8 8.86 -10.89 1.78
C VAL A 8 7.36 -10.71 2.00
N VAL A 9 6.86 -9.49 1.80
CA VAL A 9 5.43 -9.18 1.97
C VAL A 9 4.59 -9.95 0.94
N VAL A 10 5.02 -9.98 -0.31
CA VAL A 10 4.31 -10.70 -1.37
C VAL A 10 4.20 -12.20 -1.05
N ARG A 11 5.27 -12.81 -0.53
CA ARG A 11 5.23 -14.24 -0.18
C ARG A 11 4.30 -14.53 0.99
N ILE A 12 4.23 -13.63 1.97
CA ILE A 12 3.28 -13.77 3.08
C ILE A 12 1.84 -13.71 2.56
N VAL A 13 1.57 -12.80 1.64
CA VAL A 13 0.23 -12.55 1.13
C VAL A 13 -0.22 -13.63 0.15
N THR A 14 0.61 -13.95 -0.85
CA THR A 14 0.21 -14.85 -1.95
C THR A 14 0.44 -16.31 -1.62
N ARG A 15 1.49 -16.59 -0.87
CA ARG A 15 1.91 -17.94 -0.48
C ARG A 15 2.08 -18.89 -1.67
N ASP A 16 2.40 -18.32 -2.82
CA ASP A 16 2.59 -19.05 -4.07
C ASP A 16 3.89 -19.88 -4.11
N ASP A 17 4.82 -19.55 -3.22
CA ASP A 17 6.01 -20.37 -2.97
C ASP A 17 5.98 -20.74 -1.49
N GLU A 18 5.56 -21.96 -1.19
CA GLU A 18 5.34 -22.40 0.19
C GLU A 18 6.60 -22.29 1.06
N ARG A 19 7.75 -22.67 0.51
CA ARG A 19 9.01 -22.61 1.23
C ARG A 19 9.38 -21.17 1.58
N GLN A 20 9.27 -20.25 0.61
CA GLN A 20 9.55 -18.85 0.84
C GLN A 20 8.55 -18.23 1.82
N ALA A 21 7.27 -18.62 1.72
CA ALA A 21 6.24 -18.12 2.64
C ALA A 21 6.56 -18.50 4.08
N LEU A 22 6.99 -19.74 4.33
CA LEU A 22 7.34 -20.19 5.68
C LEU A 22 8.58 -19.44 6.22
N VAL A 23 9.57 -19.20 5.37
CA VAL A 23 10.76 -18.44 5.75
C VAL A 23 10.38 -16.97 6.04
N ALA A 24 9.50 -16.39 5.22
CA ALA A 24 9.01 -15.04 5.43
C ALA A 24 8.22 -14.92 6.75
N ASP A 25 7.34 -15.88 7.03
CA ASP A 25 6.60 -15.93 8.30
C ASP A 25 7.55 -15.94 9.49
N ALA A 26 8.57 -16.78 9.45
CA ALA A 26 9.56 -16.88 10.52
C ALA A 26 10.35 -15.58 10.70
N PHE A 27 10.69 -14.92 9.59
CA PHE A 27 11.42 -13.67 9.60
C PHE A 27 10.62 -12.56 10.30
N VAL A 28 9.32 -12.45 9.99
CA VAL A 28 8.50 -11.36 10.55
C VAL A 28 7.94 -11.67 11.93
N GLN A 29 8.05 -12.90 12.40
CA GLN A 29 7.41 -13.36 13.63
C GLN A 29 7.71 -12.48 14.85
N LYS A 30 8.91 -11.95 14.94
CA LYS A 30 9.34 -11.09 16.06
C LYS A 30 9.07 -9.61 15.82
N GLY A 31 8.36 -9.30 14.78
CA GLY A 31 8.06 -7.93 14.37
C GLY A 31 8.93 -7.47 13.21
N ALA A 32 8.31 -6.92 12.19
CA ALA A 32 9.01 -6.34 11.05
C ALA A 32 8.34 -5.04 10.62
N TRP A 33 9.17 -4.12 10.17
CA TRP A 33 8.74 -2.82 9.68
C TRP A 33 8.61 -2.86 8.15
N VAL A 34 7.55 -2.26 7.63
CA VAL A 34 7.26 -2.20 6.20
C VAL A 34 7.17 -0.73 5.80
N SER A 35 8.04 -0.30 4.87
CA SER A 35 8.01 1.08 4.38
C SER A 35 6.80 1.32 3.48
N GLN A 36 6.44 2.59 3.32
CA GLN A 36 5.39 2.98 2.37
C GLN A 36 5.76 2.60 0.94
N LEU A 37 7.02 2.68 0.59
CA LEU A 37 7.49 2.29 -0.73
C LEU A 37 7.28 0.79 -0.98
N VAL A 38 7.62 -0.04 0.00
CA VAL A 38 7.39 -1.49 -0.08
C VAL A 38 5.90 -1.78 -0.25
N LEU A 39 5.05 -1.07 0.50
CA LEU A 39 3.61 -1.28 0.38
C LEU A 39 3.08 -0.87 -1.00
N ALA A 40 3.55 0.25 -1.54
CA ALA A 40 3.17 0.69 -2.88
C ALA A 40 3.60 -0.33 -3.95
N GLU A 41 4.84 -0.84 -3.85
CA GLU A 41 5.33 -1.87 -4.75
C GLU A 41 4.54 -3.17 -4.62
N THR A 42 4.17 -3.54 -3.40
CA THR A 42 3.36 -4.73 -3.15
C THR A 42 2.01 -4.61 -3.86
N ALA A 43 1.33 -3.49 -3.73
CA ALA A 43 0.05 -3.27 -4.41
C ALA A 43 0.20 -3.36 -5.93
N TRP A 44 1.27 -2.80 -6.47
CA TRP A 44 1.56 -2.86 -7.91
C TRP A 44 1.81 -4.30 -8.36
N VAL A 45 2.63 -5.05 -7.63
CA VAL A 45 2.94 -6.46 -7.94
C VAL A 45 1.65 -7.30 -7.93
N LEU A 46 0.81 -7.11 -6.93
CA LEU A 46 -0.43 -7.87 -6.81
C LEU A 46 -1.37 -7.61 -7.99
N ARG A 47 -1.43 -6.36 -8.45
CA ARG A 47 -2.26 -6.00 -9.60
C ARG A 47 -1.64 -6.49 -10.92
N ASP A 48 -0.39 -6.13 -11.18
CA ASP A 48 0.21 -6.28 -12.50
C ASP A 48 0.81 -7.66 -12.76
N LEU A 49 1.30 -8.34 -11.73
CA LEU A 49 1.89 -9.67 -11.89
C LEU A 49 0.96 -10.80 -11.46
N TYR A 50 0.07 -10.55 -10.51
CA TYR A 50 -0.86 -11.56 -10.01
C TYR A 50 -2.28 -11.37 -10.51
N GLY A 51 -2.57 -10.25 -11.16
CA GLY A 51 -3.89 -9.98 -11.73
C GLY A 51 -5.02 -9.85 -10.71
N LEU A 52 -4.69 -9.45 -9.47
CA LEU A 52 -5.71 -9.31 -8.44
C LEU A 52 -6.57 -8.07 -8.69
N GLU A 53 -7.83 -8.20 -8.34
CA GLU A 53 -8.80 -7.13 -8.48
C GLU A 53 -8.66 -6.08 -7.37
N HIS A 54 -9.20 -4.91 -7.63
CA HIS A 54 -9.22 -3.78 -6.71
C HIS A 54 -9.65 -4.17 -5.29
N GLU A 55 -10.77 -4.87 -5.17
CA GLU A 55 -11.30 -5.29 -3.87
C GLU A 55 -10.39 -6.26 -3.13
N GLU A 56 -9.74 -7.16 -3.86
CA GLU A 56 -8.81 -8.11 -3.28
C GLU A 56 -7.57 -7.40 -2.73
N ILE A 57 -7.04 -6.44 -3.49
CA ILE A 57 -5.88 -5.65 -3.07
C ILE A 57 -6.23 -4.83 -1.84
N ALA A 58 -7.41 -4.19 -1.82
CA ALA A 58 -7.85 -3.42 -0.67
C ALA A 58 -7.94 -4.28 0.59
N SER A 59 -8.48 -5.48 0.47
CA SER A 59 -8.57 -6.43 1.59
C SER A 59 -7.20 -6.86 2.09
N ILE A 60 -6.25 -7.04 1.18
CA ILE A 60 -4.88 -7.41 1.53
C ILE A 60 -4.19 -6.27 2.31
N ILE A 61 -4.34 -5.03 1.85
CA ILE A 61 -3.76 -3.88 2.55
C ILE A 61 -4.35 -3.75 3.95
N GLU A 62 -5.66 -3.95 4.08
CA GLU A 62 -6.32 -3.97 5.38
C GLU A 62 -5.74 -5.03 6.30
N MET A 63 -5.55 -6.23 5.77
CA MET A 63 -4.95 -7.34 6.52
C MET A 63 -3.55 -7.00 6.98
N LEU A 64 -2.74 -6.36 6.12
CA LEU A 64 -1.38 -5.95 6.47
C LEU A 64 -1.39 -4.88 7.56
N LEU A 65 -2.33 -3.93 7.52
CA LEU A 65 -2.49 -2.92 8.58
C LEU A 65 -2.82 -3.55 9.93
N GLN A 66 -3.56 -4.65 9.93
CA GLN A 66 -4.01 -5.33 11.15
C GLN A 66 -3.08 -6.46 11.60
N HIS A 67 -2.06 -6.77 10.82
CA HIS A 67 -1.17 -7.90 11.09
C HIS A 67 -0.36 -7.63 12.35
N GLU A 68 -0.44 -8.55 13.34
CA GLU A 68 0.20 -8.33 14.65
C GLU A 68 1.72 -8.21 14.58
N SER A 69 2.35 -8.82 13.59
CA SER A 69 3.81 -8.86 13.47
C SER A 69 4.37 -7.79 12.51
N LEU A 70 3.52 -7.01 11.86
CA LEU A 70 3.96 -5.98 10.92
C LEU A 70 3.64 -4.58 11.45
N THR A 71 4.63 -3.69 11.36
CA THR A 71 4.46 -2.27 11.64
C THR A 71 4.63 -1.51 10.33
N LEU A 72 3.56 -0.92 9.82
CA LEU A 72 3.61 -0.17 8.58
C LEU A 72 4.03 1.28 8.87
N GLN A 73 4.92 1.80 8.03
CA GLN A 73 5.37 3.19 8.13
C GLN A 73 4.17 4.14 8.00
N ASP A 74 4.00 5.03 8.98
CA ASP A 74 2.89 5.99 9.01
C ASP A 74 1.56 5.32 8.69
N ALA A 75 1.15 4.39 9.55
CA ALA A 75 -0.08 3.60 9.35
C ALA A 75 -1.32 4.47 9.16
N ASP A 76 -1.37 5.65 9.75
CA ASP A 76 -2.46 6.62 9.57
C ASP A 76 -2.56 7.10 8.11
N VAL A 77 -1.44 7.35 7.46
CA VAL A 77 -1.38 7.74 6.05
C VAL A 77 -1.89 6.60 5.16
N ILE A 78 -1.45 5.38 5.47
CA ILE A 78 -1.86 4.19 4.70
C ILE A 78 -3.36 3.96 4.85
N ALA A 79 -3.91 4.11 6.05
CA ALA A 79 -5.34 3.94 6.30
C ALA A 79 -6.18 4.94 5.49
N MET A 80 -5.76 6.20 5.42
CA MET A 80 -6.46 7.20 4.62
C MET A 80 -6.34 6.93 3.13
N ALA A 81 -5.16 6.53 2.66
CA ALA A 81 -4.98 6.16 1.26
C ALA A 81 -5.85 4.97 0.89
N LEU A 82 -5.96 3.98 1.78
CA LEU A 82 -6.81 2.82 1.57
C LEU A 82 -8.29 3.21 1.45
N GLU A 83 -8.74 4.17 2.25
CA GLU A 83 -10.12 4.65 2.18
C GLU A 83 -10.41 5.28 0.83
N HIS A 84 -9.53 6.13 0.31
CA HIS A 84 -9.67 6.69 -1.04
C HIS A 84 -9.68 5.59 -2.09
N TYR A 85 -8.77 4.64 -1.96
CA TYR A 85 -8.64 3.54 -2.90
C TYR A 85 -9.92 2.70 -2.99
N ARG A 86 -10.54 2.42 -1.84
CA ARG A 86 -11.80 1.67 -1.80
C ARG A 86 -12.94 2.40 -2.48
N GLN A 87 -13.02 3.72 -2.29
CA GLN A 87 -14.11 4.52 -2.82
C GLN A 87 -13.96 4.85 -4.30
N ARG A 88 -12.73 4.83 -4.81
CA ARG A 88 -12.42 5.26 -6.17
C ARG A 88 -11.54 4.23 -6.89
N PRO A 89 -12.18 3.21 -7.48
CA PRO A 89 -11.43 2.09 -8.10
C PRO A 89 -10.51 2.49 -9.26
N ARG A 90 -10.73 3.67 -9.86
CA ARG A 90 -9.90 4.14 -10.97
C ARG A 90 -8.57 4.75 -10.52
N ILE A 91 -8.44 5.05 -9.24
CA ILE A 91 -7.22 5.64 -8.69
C ILE A 91 -6.37 4.52 -8.11
N GLY A 92 -5.14 4.37 -8.59
CA GLY A 92 -4.23 3.37 -8.05
C GLY A 92 -3.87 3.66 -6.59
N PHE A 93 -3.57 2.61 -5.84
CA PHE A 93 -3.23 2.77 -4.42
C PHE A 93 -2.02 3.69 -4.22
N SER A 94 -0.99 3.58 -5.07
CA SER A 94 0.20 4.44 -4.97
C SER A 94 -0.14 5.92 -5.14
N ASP A 95 -1.09 6.26 -6.01
CA ASP A 95 -1.52 7.64 -6.20
C ASP A 95 -2.24 8.17 -4.96
N CYS A 96 -3.06 7.33 -4.33
CA CYS A 96 -3.70 7.67 -3.05
C CYS A 96 -2.65 7.91 -1.96
N LEU A 97 -1.58 7.11 -1.94
CA LEU A 97 -0.46 7.31 -1.01
C LEU A 97 0.27 8.62 -1.26
N VAL A 98 0.55 8.94 -2.53
CA VAL A 98 1.22 10.20 -2.90
C VAL A 98 0.48 11.40 -2.31
N LEU A 99 -0.84 11.41 -2.44
CA LEU A 99 -1.68 12.49 -1.90
C LEU A 99 -1.59 12.56 -0.37
N GLU A 100 -1.75 11.42 0.31
CA GLU A 100 -1.78 11.42 1.77
C GLU A 100 -0.40 11.66 2.39
N ILE A 101 0.66 11.24 1.73
CA ILE A 101 2.03 11.58 2.14
C ILE A 101 2.23 13.10 2.04
N ALA A 102 1.82 13.72 0.93
CA ALA A 102 1.91 15.17 0.76
C ALA A 102 1.08 15.91 1.81
N ARG A 103 -0.12 15.42 2.10
CA ARG A 103 -0.99 16.00 3.12
C ARG A 103 -0.32 15.99 4.49
N LYS A 104 0.21 14.85 4.89
CA LYS A 104 0.87 14.72 6.20
C LYS A 104 2.09 15.62 6.30
N ALA A 105 2.84 15.77 5.21
CA ALA A 105 4.02 16.63 5.17
C ALA A 105 3.67 18.13 5.14
N GLY A 106 2.40 18.47 4.95
CA GLY A 106 1.95 19.87 4.94
C GLY A 106 2.10 20.57 3.59
N HIS A 107 2.14 19.81 2.49
CA HIS A 107 2.39 20.34 1.15
C HIS A 107 1.19 20.10 0.22
N LEU A 108 0.13 20.83 0.44
CA LEU A 108 -1.04 20.81 -0.43
C LEU A 108 -1.21 22.18 -1.11
N PRO A 109 -1.83 22.25 -2.30
CA PRO A 109 -2.40 21.13 -3.05
C PRO A 109 -1.34 20.27 -3.75
N LEU A 110 -1.66 19.00 -3.94
CA LEU A 110 -0.87 18.13 -4.80
C LEU A 110 -1.22 18.40 -6.26
N GLY A 111 -0.25 18.85 -7.04
CA GLY A 111 -0.45 19.08 -8.47
C GLY A 111 -0.42 17.77 -9.25
N THR A 112 -1.36 17.59 -10.16
CA THR A 112 -1.43 16.37 -10.97
C THR A 112 -2.05 16.66 -12.34
N PHE A 113 -1.69 15.86 -13.33
CA PHE A 113 -2.37 15.85 -14.63
C PHE A 113 -3.45 14.77 -14.69
N ASP A 114 -3.48 13.87 -13.72
CA ASP A 114 -4.43 12.76 -13.69
C ASP A 114 -5.83 13.27 -13.31
N ARG A 115 -6.80 12.98 -14.19
CA ARG A 115 -8.18 13.44 -14.00
C ARG A 115 -8.81 12.83 -12.74
N ASP A 116 -8.63 11.53 -12.54
CA ASP A 116 -9.29 10.84 -11.42
C ASP A 116 -8.67 11.24 -10.08
N LEU A 117 -7.35 11.29 -10.00
CA LEU A 117 -6.65 11.73 -8.79
C LEU A 117 -7.05 13.16 -8.41
N SER A 118 -7.21 14.03 -9.42
CA SER A 118 -7.54 15.45 -9.17
C SER A 118 -8.91 15.65 -8.53
N LYS A 119 -9.76 14.63 -8.51
CA LYS A 119 -11.09 14.70 -7.87
C LYS A 119 -11.01 14.54 -6.35
N LEU A 120 -9.90 14.06 -5.83
CA LEU A 120 -9.73 13.93 -4.39
C LEU A 120 -9.44 15.28 -3.76
N ASP A 121 -9.98 15.50 -2.55
CA ASP A 121 -9.72 16.71 -1.79
C ASP A 121 -8.21 16.84 -1.51
N GLY A 122 -7.66 18.00 -1.79
CA GLY A 122 -6.23 18.28 -1.65
C GLY A 122 -5.42 18.10 -2.93
N ALA A 123 -6.00 17.53 -3.98
CA ALA A 123 -5.37 17.43 -5.28
C ALA A 123 -5.86 18.54 -6.21
N GLN A 124 -5.00 18.99 -7.12
CA GLN A 124 -5.31 20.04 -8.07
C GLN A 124 -4.89 19.63 -9.48
N ARG A 125 -5.83 19.62 -10.40
CA ARG A 125 -5.52 19.33 -11.80
C ARG A 125 -4.83 20.54 -12.43
N LEU A 126 -3.71 20.29 -13.11
CA LEU A 126 -2.90 21.36 -13.68
C LEU A 126 -3.25 21.72 -15.13
N LEU A 127 -3.93 20.81 -15.84
CA LEU A 127 -4.24 21.09 -17.26
C LEU A 127 -5.59 20.54 -17.69
#